data_62ffcc501022e90ab9dd6d2125e2e829
#
_entry.id   62ffcc501022e90ab9dd6d2125e2e829
#
_cell.length_a   1.000
_cell.length_b   1.000
_cell.length_c   1.000
_cell.angle_alpha   90.00
_cell.angle_beta   90.00
_cell.angle_gamma   90.00
#
_symmetry.space_group_name_H-M   'P 1'
#
loop_
_entity.id
_entity.type
_entity.pdbx_description
1 polymer ?
#
loop_
_entity_poly.entity_id
_entity_poly.type
_entity_poly.pdbx_seq_one_letter_code
_entity_poly.pdbx_strand_id
1 'polypeptide(L)'
;MTLGLSVAFSGARADETQTTTPASQLRRLTESQYRSVIADIFGPDIKVVGRFEPDLRIDGLQAVGTSAVSVTAAGLEQYEGLARNIAAQVTDEQHRGKLIGCEPSAADKDGAACARRFIEHIGPQLFRRRMASAEITALTNETLS
;
A
#
# COMPACT_ATOMS: atom_id res chain seq x y z
N MET A 1 49.89 54.48 -30.30
CA MET A 1 48.45 54.51 -30.25
C MET A 1 47.94 53.09 -30.47
N THR A 2 47.66 52.34 -29.41
CA THR A 2 47.16 50.98 -29.43
C THR A 2 45.80 50.95 -28.75
N LEU A 3 44.72 50.80 -29.54
CA LEU A 3 43.35 50.63 -29.03
C LEU A 3 43.18 49.21 -28.49
N GLY A 4 42.93 49.09 -27.21
CA GLY A 4 42.49 47.84 -26.58
C GLY A 4 40.98 47.67 -26.69
N LEU A 5 40.55 46.58 -27.32
CA LEU A 5 39.14 46.20 -27.47
C LEU A 5 38.78 45.26 -26.30
N SER A 6 38.00 45.75 -25.32
CA SER A 6 37.48 44.94 -24.22
C SER A 6 36.20 44.26 -24.63
N VAL A 7 36.21 42.95 -24.73
CA VAL A 7 35.02 42.12 -24.96
C VAL A 7 34.40 41.76 -23.62
N ALA A 8 33.21 42.25 -23.32
CA ALA A 8 32.44 41.90 -22.16
C ALA A 8 31.68 40.59 -22.44
N PHE A 9 32.03 39.51 -21.75
CA PHE A 9 31.29 38.26 -21.73
C PHE A 9 30.08 38.39 -20.78
N SER A 10 28.90 38.58 -21.33
CA SER A 10 27.64 38.41 -20.55
C SER A 10 27.35 36.97 -20.37
N GLY A 11 27.63 36.42 -19.17
CA GLY A 11 27.24 35.09 -18.77
C GLY A 11 25.71 35.00 -18.56
N ALA A 12 25.03 34.33 -19.48
CA ALA A 12 23.64 33.94 -19.27
C ALA A 12 23.60 32.89 -18.12
N ARG A 13 23.02 33.30 -16.99
CA ARG A 13 22.64 32.33 -15.94
C ARG A 13 21.45 31.54 -16.46
N ALA A 14 21.63 30.24 -16.68
CA ALA A 14 20.54 29.31 -16.84
C ALA A 14 19.81 29.24 -15.50
N ASP A 15 18.57 29.69 -15.47
CA ASP A 15 17.64 29.50 -14.37
C ASP A 15 17.33 28.02 -14.32
N GLU A 16 17.97 27.27 -13.39
CA GLU A 16 17.62 25.90 -13.08
C GLU A 16 16.23 25.90 -12.46
N THR A 17 15.21 25.74 -13.28
CA THR A 17 13.86 25.43 -12.85
C THR A 17 13.91 24.10 -12.10
N GLN A 18 14.08 24.15 -10.77
CA GLN A 18 13.94 22.99 -9.90
C GLN A 18 12.52 22.46 -10.06
N THR A 19 12.36 21.41 -10.86
CA THR A 19 11.14 20.63 -10.93
C THR A 19 11.00 19.90 -9.59
N THR A 20 10.39 20.56 -8.60
CA THR A 20 10.01 19.91 -7.35
C THR A 20 8.95 18.87 -7.70
N THR A 21 9.37 17.61 -7.76
CA THR A 21 8.44 16.47 -7.80
C THR A 21 7.49 16.62 -6.62
N PRO A 22 6.17 16.73 -6.84
CA PRO A 22 5.24 16.86 -5.74
C PRO A 22 5.41 15.67 -4.81
N ALA A 23 5.59 15.95 -3.51
CA ALA A 23 5.70 14.91 -2.50
C ALA A 23 4.50 13.96 -2.64
N SER A 24 4.77 12.65 -2.77
CA SER A 24 3.75 11.63 -2.88
C SER A 24 2.86 11.70 -1.63
N GLN A 25 1.65 12.23 -1.79
CA GLN A 25 0.70 12.35 -0.69
C GLN A 25 0.00 11.01 -0.49
N LEU A 26 0.06 10.49 0.71
CA LEU A 26 -0.71 9.31 1.11
C LEU A 26 -2.21 9.66 1.11
N ARG A 27 -3.01 8.84 0.42
CA ARG A 27 -4.47 8.96 0.45
C ARG A 27 -5.04 7.86 1.33
N ARG A 28 -5.78 8.27 2.37
CA ARG A 28 -6.57 7.33 3.15
C ARG A 28 -7.81 6.93 2.32
N LEU A 29 -8.08 5.63 2.24
CA LEU A 29 -9.31 5.14 1.63
C LEU A 29 -10.50 5.49 2.55
N THR A 30 -11.65 5.81 1.96
CA THR A 30 -12.90 5.85 2.70
C THR A 30 -13.31 4.44 3.11
N GLU A 31 -14.19 4.33 4.11
CA GLU A 31 -14.74 3.02 4.52
C GLU A 31 -15.32 2.24 3.33
N SER A 32 -16.11 2.89 2.48
CA SER A 32 -16.71 2.23 1.31
C SER A 32 -15.67 1.75 0.31
N GLN A 33 -14.63 2.56 0.04
CA GLN A 33 -13.53 2.18 -0.84
C GLN A 33 -12.74 1.00 -0.26
N TYR A 34 -12.46 1.01 1.05
CA TYR A 34 -11.77 -0.10 1.71
C TYR A 34 -12.56 -1.40 1.58
N ARG A 35 -13.88 -1.37 1.87
CA ARG A 35 -14.77 -2.54 1.72
C ARG A 35 -14.81 -3.05 0.29
N SER A 36 -14.91 -2.16 -0.70
CA SER A 36 -14.89 -2.54 -2.11
C SER A 36 -13.57 -3.21 -2.50
N VAL A 37 -12.43 -2.65 -2.07
CA VAL A 37 -11.11 -3.24 -2.37
C VAL A 37 -10.98 -4.66 -1.77
N ILE A 38 -11.44 -4.87 -0.54
CA ILE A 38 -11.41 -6.21 0.07
C ILE A 38 -12.31 -7.19 -0.68
N ALA A 39 -13.50 -6.76 -1.07
CA ALA A 39 -14.43 -7.58 -1.87
C ALA A 39 -13.88 -7.90 -3.27
N ASP A 40 -13.18 -6.96 -3.89
CA ASP A 40 -12.53 -7.16 -5.19
C ASP A 40 -11.37 -8.18 -5.11
N ILE A 41 -10.61 -8.15 -4.01
CA ILE A 41 -9.43 -9.01 -3.83
C ILE A 41 -9.83 -10.42 -3.37
N PHE A 42 -10.71 -10.53 -2.37
CA PHE A 42 -11.02 -11.78 -1.70
C PHE A 42 -12.43 -12.30 -1.98
N GLY A 43 -13.23 -11.53 -2.68
CA GLY A 43 -14.63 -11.87 -2.95
C GLY A 43 -15.61 -11.30 -1.92
N PRO A 44 -16.92 -11.26 -2.28
CA PRO A 44 -17.96 -10.62 -1.47
C PRO A 44 -18.28 -11.41 -0.19
N ASP A 45 -17.81 -12.65 -0.06
CA ASP A 45 -18.05 -13.49 1.10
C ASP A 45 -17.20 -13.04 2.30
N ILE A 46 -16.03 -12.44 2.05
CA ILE A 46 -15.16 -11.88 3.10
C ILE A 46 -15.74 -10.57 3.61
N LYS A 47 -16.11 -10.54 4.88
CA LYS A 47 -16.76 -9.39 5.50
C LYS A 47 -15.75 -8.53 6.25
N VAL A 48 -15.80 -7.23 6.00
CA VAL A 48 -15.04 -6.24 6.76
C VAL A 48 -15.85 -5.85 7.99
N VAL A 49 -15.55 -6.45 9.13
CA VAL A 49 -16.24 -6.22 10.40
C VAL A 49 -15.34 -5.44 11.34
N GLY A 50 -15.80 -4.26 11.76
CA GLY A 50 -15.05 -3.40 12.69
C GLY A 50 -15.40 -1.93 12.50
N ARG A 51 -14.67 -1.09 13.23
CA ARG A 51 -14.82 0.36 13.18
C ARG A 51 -13.74 0.96 12.30
N PHE A 52 -14.08 2.04 11.62
CA PHE A 52 -13.14 2.88 10.90
C PHE A 52 -12.97 4.20 11.62
N GLU A 53 -11.79 4.78 11.51
CA GLU A 53 -11.58 6.16 11.91
C GLU A 53 -12.48 7.07 11.06
N PRO A 54 -13.22 8.01 11.69
CA PRO A 54 -14.14 8.88 10.98
C PRO A 54 -13.45 9.66 9.85
N ASP A 55 -14.17 9.86 8.75
CA ASP A 55 -13.69 10.70 7.68
C ASP A 55 -13.73 12.16 8.09
N LEU A 56 -12.63 12.87 7.87
CA LEU A 56 -12.55 14.30 8.13
C LEU A 56 -13.33 15.05 7.04
N ARG A 57 -14.16 16.01 7.47
CA ARG A 57 -14.82 16.94 6.55
C ARG A 57 -14.20 18.33 6.71
N ILE A 58 -13.83 18.95 5.60
CA ILE A 58 -13.34 20.32 5.53
C ILE A 58 -14.31 21.08 4.64
N ASP A 59 -14.90 22.15 5.16
CA ASP A 59 -15.90 22.98 4.46
C ASP A 59 -17.08 22.15 3.88
N GLY A 60 -17.51 21.11 4.61
CA GLY A 60 -18.59 20.23 4.20
C GLY A 60 -18.20 19.15 3.19
N LEU A 61 -17.01 19.20 2.64
CA LEU A 61 -16.49 18.19 1.71
C LEU A 61 -15.65 17.15 2.44
N GLN A 62 -15.73 15.90 1.96
CA GLN A 62 -14.93 14.82 2.50
C GLN A 62 -13.45 15.04 2.11
N ALA A 63 -12.58 15.16 3.12
CA ALA A 63 -11.16 15.37 2.91
C ALA A 63 -10.50 14.05 2.46
N VAL A 64 -10.51 13.79 1.16
CA VAL A 64 -9.88 12.62 0.57
C VAL A 64 -8.53 13.03 -0.02
N GLY A 65 -7.43 12.64 0.62
CA GLY A 65 -6.09 12.82 0.07
C GLY A 65 -5.49 14.20 0.24
N THR A 66 -5.85 14.91 1.29
CA THR A 66 -5.17 16.14 1.70
C THR A 66 -4.08 15.84 2.72
N SER A 67 -3.10 16.73 2.87
CA SER A 67 -2.08 16.68 3.92
C SER A 67 -2.66 16.74 5.35
N ALA A 68 -3.96 17.06 5.47
CA ALA A 68 -4.69 17.10 6.74
C ALA A 68 -5.23 15.73 7.18
N VAL A 69 -5.21 14.72 6.31
CA VAL A 69 -5.70 13.36 6.63
C VAL A 69 -4.53 12.50 7.07
N SER A 70 -4.39 12.31 8.36
CA SER A 70 -3.45 11.38 8.98
C SER A 70 -4.18 10.14 9.50
N VAL A 71 -3.43 9.07 9.75
CA VAL A 71 -3.91 7.93 10.52
C VAL A 71 -3.45 8.14 11.96
N THR A 72 -4.38 8.19 12.90
CA THR A 72 -4.04 8.30 14.34
C THR A 72 -3.57 6.94 14.88
N ALA A 73 -2.96 6.92 16.07
CA ALA A 73 -2.61 5.66 16.73
C ALA A 73 -3.85 4.77 16.95
N ALA A 74 -4.97 5.35 17.38
CA ALA A 74 -6.24 4.63 17.51
C ALA A 74 -6.77 4.14 16.16
N GLY A 75 -6.61 4.93 15.10
CA GLY A 75 -6.95 4.51 13.74
C GLY A 75 -6.10 3.33 13.26
N LEU A 76 -4.82 3.31 13.60
CA LEU A 76 -3.92 2.20 13.28
C LEU A 76 -4.37 0.90 13.97
N GLU A 77 -4.71 0.95 15.26
CA GLU A 77 -5.27 -0.19 16.00
C GLU A 77 -6.57 -0.72 15.37
N GLN A 78 -7.43 0.19 14.90
CA GLN A 78 -8.65 -0.21 14.20
C GLN A 78 -8.34 -0.93 12.89
N TYR A 79 -7.40 -0.41 12.08
CA TYR A 79 -6.97 -1.08 10.84
C TYR A 79 -6.30 -2.43 11.12
N GLU A 80 -5.51 -2.56 12.18
CA GLU A 80 -4.95 -3.84 12.60
C GLU A 80 -6.06 -4.85 12.94
N GLY A 81 -7.05 -4.43 13.72
CA GLY A 81 -8.20 -5.27 14.05
C GLY A 81 -8.99 -5.72 12.82
N LEU A 82 -9.22 -4.81 11.86
CA LEU A 82 -9.84 -5.15 10.58
C LEU A 82 -9.01 -6.16 9.79
N ALA A 83 -7.70 -5.95 9.71
CA ALA A 83 -6.78 -6.84 8.98
C ALA A 83 -6.76 -8.25 9.59
N ARG A 84 -6.69 -8.38 10.92
CA ARG A 84 -6.76 -9.67 11.63
C ARG A 84 -8.09 -10.39 11.36
N ASN A 85 -9.21 -9.66 11.39
CA ASN A 85 -10.52 -10.24 11.11
C ASN A 85 -10.63 -10.76 9.66
N ILE A 86 -10.13 -9.99 8.69
CA ILE A 86 -10.09 -10.40 7.28
C ILE A 86 -9.18 -11.63 7.11
N ALA A 87 -7.98 -11.61 7.69
CA ALA A 87 -7.04 -12.71 7.63
C ALA A 87 -7.63 -14.01 8.20
N ALA A 88 -8.32 -13.92 9.34
CA ALA A 88 -9.00 -15.07 9.95
C ALA A 88 -10.05 -15.69 9.01
N GLN A 89 -10.82 -14.87 8.28
CA GLN A 89 -11.78 -15.37 7.31
C GLN A 89 -11.10 -15.97 6.08
N VAL A 90 -10.05 -15.32 5.55
CA VAL A 90 -9.32 -15.81 4.36
C VAL A 90 -8.67 -17.17 4.62
N THR A 91 -8.22 -17.42 5.85
CA THR A 91 -7.52 -18.64 6.24
C THR A 91 -8.40 -19.70 6.87
N ASP A 92 -9.69 -19.43 7.07
CA ASP A 92 -10.63 -20.42 7.61
C ASP A 92 -10.88 -21.60 6.66
N GLU A 93 -11.50 -22.66 7.18
CA GLU A 93 -11.75 -23.88 6.41
C GLU A 93 -12.68 -23.69 5.21
N GLN A 94 -13.58 -22.70 5.27
CA GLN A 94 -14.54 -22.44 4.19
C GLN A 94 -13.91 -21.71 3.02
N HIS A 95 -12.96 -20.82 3.28
CA HIS A 95 -12.43 -19.90 2.30
C HIS A 95 -11.02 -20.24 1.83
N ARG A 96 -10.16 -20.81 2.71
CA ARG A 96 -8.74 -21.02 2.40
C ARG A 96 -8.49 -21.82 1.13
N GLY A 97 -9.25 -22.87 0.88
CA GLY A 97 -9.08 -23.71 -0.31
C GLY A 97 -9.27 -22.94 -1.63
N LYS A 98 -10.21 -22.00 -1.63
CA LYS A 98 -10.51 -21.15 -2.78
C LYS A 98 -9.57 -19.94 -2.89
N LEU A 99 -9.27 -19.28 -1.77
CA LEU A 99 -8.58 -18.00 -1.76
C LEU A 99 -7.06 -18.16 -1.72
N ILE A 100 -6.55 -19.15 -1.01
CA ILE A 100 -5.10 -19.41 -0.94
C ILE A 100 -4.65 -20.22 -2.18
N GLY A 101 -5.50 -21.15 -2.65
CA GLY A 101 -5.28 -21.86 -3.92
C GLY A 101 -4.10 -22.82 -3.92
N CYS A 102 -3.49 -23.10 -2.77
CA CYS A 102 -2.44 -24.08 -2.60
C CYS A 102 -2.50 -24.73 -1.21
N GLU A 103 -2.00 -25.95 -1.13
CA GLU A 103 -1.78 -26.64 0.12
C GLU A 103 -0.30 -27.00 0.28
N PRO A 104 0.24 -27.01 1.51
CA PRO A 104 1.57 -27.51 1.77
C PRO A 104 1.70 -28.96 1.28
N SER A 105 2.71 -29.26 0.50
CA SER A 105 3.00 -30.61 0.02
C SER A 105 3.99 -31.30 0.97
N ALA A 106 4.17 -32.61 0.80
CA ALA A 106 5.19 -33.34 1.55
C ALA A 106 6.62 -32.80 1.35
N ALA A 107 6.88 -32.15 0.21
CA ALA A 107 8.14 -31.47 -0.09
C ALA A 107 8.19 -30.03 0.48
N ASP A 108 7.05 -29.43 0.79
CA ASP A 108 6.90 -28.08 1.34
C ASP A 108 6.34 -28.20 2.76
N LYS A 109 7.10 -28.85 3.64
CA LYS A 109 6.66 -29.17 5.02
C LYS A 109 6.30 -27.95 5.83
N ASP A 110 6.95 -26.84 5.56
CA ASP A 110 6.78 -25.58 6.29
C ASP A 110 5.74 -24.67 5.63
N GLY A 111 5.19 -25.04 4.47
CA GLY A 111 4.24 -24.23 3.72
C GLY A 111 4.86 -23.00 3.04
N ALA A 112 6.18 -22.88 3.03
CA ALA A 112 6.90 -21.70 2.52
C ALA A 112 6.61 -21.42 1.05
N ALA A 113 6.59 -22.46 0.21
CA ALA A 113 6.32 -22.28 -1.22
C ALA A 113 4.86 -21.86 -1.47
N CYS A 114 3.93 -22.36 -0.66
CA CYS A 114 2.52 -21.94 -0.72
C CYS A 114 2.35 -20.50 -0.25
N ALA A 115 2.92 -20.14 0.91
CA ALA A 115 2.91 -18.79 1.45
C ALA A 115 3.50 -17.79 0.44
N ARG A 116 4.65 -18.11 -0.14
CA ARG A 116 5.29 -17.27 -1.14
C ARG A 116 4.39 -17.01 -2.36
N ARG A 117 3.79 -18.06 -2.91
CA ARG A 117 2.87 -17.92 -4.06
C ARG A 117 1.66 -17.05 -3.72
N PHE A 118 1.11 -17.21 -2.55
CA PHE A 118 0.00 -16.38 -2.08
C PHE A 118 0.42 -14.91 -1.97
N ILE A 119 1.58 -14.63 -1.33
CA ILE A 119 2.12 -13.28 -1.19
C ILE A 119 2.43 -12.65 -2.55
N GLU A 120 3.02 -13.39 -3.48
CA GLU A 120 3.31 -12.91 -4.84
C GLU A 120 2.05 -12.56 -5.63
N HIS A 121 0.95 -13.27 -5.39
CA HIS A 121 -0.32 -13.04 -6.06
C HIS A 121 -1.13 -11.89 -5.44
N ILE A 122 -1.32 -11.93 -4.12
CA ILE A 122 -2.19 -10.99 -3.40
C ILE A 122 -1.45 -9.72 -2.96
N GLY A 123 -0.18 -9.82 -2.65
CA GLY A 123 0.63 -8.71 -2.14
C GLY A 123 0.58 -7.46 -3.02
N PRO A 124 0.79 -7.53 -4.34
CA PRO A 124 0.71 -6.36 -5.20
C PRO A 124 -0.65 -5.65 -5.16
N GLN A 125 -1.73 -6.40 -4.96
CA GLN A 125 -3.09 -5.86 -4.88
C GLN A 125 -3.32 -5.14 -3.54
N LEU A 126 -2.87 -5.74 -2.42
CA LEU A 126 -2.97 -5.16 -1.07
C LEU A 126 -2.08 -3.92 -0.92
N PHE A 127 -0.83 -3.99 -1.37
CA PHE A 127 0.11 -2.87 -1.33
C PHE A 127 -0.11 -1.84 -2.44
N ARG A 128 -0.98 -2.15 -3.43
CA ARG A 128 -1.27 -1.31 -4.60
C ARG A 128 -0.02 -0.85 -5.37
N ARG A 129 0.99 -1.69 -5.36
CA ARG A 129 2.26 -1.50 -6.07
C ARG A 129 2.95 -2.84 -6.31
N ARG A 130 3.90 -2.85 -7.21
CA ARG A 130 4.80 -4.00 -7.34
C ARG A 130 5.61 -4.18 -6.06
N MET A 131 5.82 -5.42 -5.68
CA MET A 131 6.65 -5.78 -4.54
C MET A 131 8.04 -6.18 -4.99
N ALA A 132 9.06 -5.77 -4.24
CA ALA A 132 10.42 -6.24 -4.46
C ALA A 132 10.59 -7.67 -3.95
N SER A 133 11.49 -8.44 -4.57
CA SER A 133 11.75 -9.82 -4.16
C SER A 133 12.18 -9.95 -2.69
N ALA A 134 12.90 -8.96 -2.17
CA ALA A 134 13.29 -8.91 -0.77
C ALA A 134 12.09 -8.77 0.18
N GLU A 135 11.09 -7.97 -0.19
CA GLU A 135 9.84 -7.80 0.59
C GLU A 135 9.03 -9.12 0.62
N ILE A 136 8.90 -9.78 -0.55
CA ILE A 136 8.22 -11.08 -0.65
C ILE A 136 8.92 -12.11 0.25
N THR A 137 10.25 -12.15 0.20
CA THR A 137 11.03 -13.07 1.04
C THR A 137 10.87 -12.77 2.53
N ALA A 138 10.91 -11.51 2.93
CA ALA A 138 10.73 -11.09 4.32
C ALA A 138 9.34 -11.51 4.84
N LEU A 139 8.28 -11.21 4.10
CA LEU A 139 6.91 -11.59 4.46
C LEU A 139 6.73 -13.11 4.50
N THR A 140 7.33 -13.86 3.55
CA THR A 140 7.28 -15.33 3.57
C THR A 140 7.93 -15.89 4.83
N ASN A 141 9.09 -15.37 5.23
CA ASN A 141 9.78 -15.83 6.44
C ASN A 141 9.00 -15.49 7.71
N GLU A 142 8.33 -14.33 7.74
CA GLU A 142 7.51 -13.92 8.88
C GLU A 142 6.28 -14.82 9.08
N THR A 143 5.71 -15.36 8.01
CA THR A 143 4.58 -16.31 8.11
C THR A 143 4.96 -17.67 8.66
N LEU A 144 6.25 -18.00 8.75
CA LEU A 144 6.77 -19.30 9.19
C LEU A 144 7.35 -19.25 10.60
N SER A 145 7.40 -18.10 11.24
CA SER A 145 7.91 -17.88 12.60
C SER A 145 6.79 -17.99 13.64
#